data_543be14730b2c6cb34a5741dade1b66a
#
_entry.id   543be14730b2c6cb34a5741dade1b66a
#
_cell.length_a   1.000
_cell.length_b   1.000
_cell.length_c   1.000
_cell.angle_alpha   90.00
_cell.angle_beta   90.00
_cell.angle_gamma   90.00
#
_symmetry.space_group_name_H-M   'P 1'
#
loop_
_entity.id
_entity.type
_entity.pdbx_description
1 polymer ?
#
loop_
_entity_poly.entity_id
_entity_poly.type
_entity_poly.pdbx_seq_one_letter_code
_entity_poly.pdbx_strand_id
1 'polypeptide(L)'
;CTYMMGAGKHDYFWLVAGFVTVIIAVQASSSSIDAFDIAILRAQETGLGILVYSLIAVLLWPSNSQAEFNDAARKLASAQHRLYTKYFYLMQGEGNAAEARPLLAEAVQTQTRFGQLLAAAETDSYEVWELRQQWRRYRRQAAELASTLERWRESFAEVQGLALEQLVPKLKEFGEELEDRFAALEHMLAEFLQFGYQLLKGE
;
A
#
# COMPACT_ATOMS: atom_id res chain seq x y z
N CYS A 1 11.25 15.44 -27.87
CA CYS A 1 11.11 14.41 -26.83
C CYS A 1 11.41 14.96 -25.44
N THR A 2 12.52 15.70 -25.25
CA THR A 2 12.95 16.24 -23.93
C THR A 2 11.90 17.19 -23.30
N TYR A 3 11.18 17.95 -24.10
CA TYR A 3 10.11 18.85 -23.62
C TYR A 3 8.91 18.08 -23.02
N MET A 4 8.64 16.87 -23.51
CA MET A 4 7.51 16.03 -23.04
C MET A 4 7.86 15.18 -21.82
N MET A 5 9.14 15.04 -21.46
CA MET A 5 9.59 14.27 -20.30
C MET A 5 9.16 14.86 -18.94
N GLY A 6 8.78 16.13 -18.89
CA GLY A 6 8.31 16.79 -17.65
C GLY A 6 6.81 16.77 -17.44
N ALA A 7 6.03 16.12 -18.31
CA ALA A 7 4.57 16.21 -18.32
C ALA A 7 3.82 15.02 -17.68
N GLY A 8 4.50 14.06 -17.03
CA GLY A 8 3.84 13.02 -16.23
C GLY A 8 4.09 11.54 -16.64
N LYS A 9 3.14 10.66 -16.43
CA LYS A 9 3.21 9.18 -16.41
C LYS A 9 3.88 8.47 -17.62
N HIS A 10 4.28 9.17 -18.68
CA HIS A 10 4.83 8.58 -19.92
C HIS A 10 6.27 8.99 -20.20
N ASP A 11 7.02 9.43 -19.19
CA ASP A 11 8.40 9.90 -19.33
C ASP A 11 9.31 8.85 -19.98
N TYR A 12 9.14 7.59 -19.57
CA TYR A 12 9.88 6.47 -20.14
C TYR A 12 9.59 6.25 -21.64
N PHE A 13 8.33 6.38 -22.05
CA PHE A 13 7.94 6.25 -23.46
C PHE A 13 8.65 7.31 -24.33
N TRP A 14 8.68 8.55 -23.89
CA TRP A 14 9.32 9.63 -24.65
C TRP A 14 10.86 9.49 -24.70
N LEU A 15 11.44 8.96 -23.64
CA LEU A 15 12.87 8.64 -23.61
C LEU A 15 13.22 7.56 -24.63
N VAL A 16 12.45 6.46 -24.63
CA VAL A 16 12.65 5.34 -25.58
C VAL A 16 12.42 5.81 -27.02
N ALA A 17 11.35 6.56 -27.29
CA ALA A 17 11.06 7.10 -28.62
C ALA A 17 12.22 8.01 -29.13
N GLY A 18 12.77 8.87 -28.27
CA GLY A 18 13.91 9.69 -28.59
C GLY A 18 15.16 8.87 -28.92
N PHE A 19 15.45 7.86 -28.09
CA PHE A 19 16.61 6.98 -28.27
C PHE A 19 16.53 6.19 -29.58
N VAL A 20 15.37 5.59 -29.86
CA VAL A 20 15.13 4.85 -31.12
C VAL A 20 15.29 5.76 -32.34
N THR A 21 14.77 7.00 -32.28
CA THR A 21 14.89 7.97 -33.35
C THR A 21 16.36 8.31 -33.65
N VAL A 22 17.19 8.49 -32.61
CA VAL A 22 18.63 8.75 -32.75
C VAL A 22 19.34 7.56 -33.41
N ILE A 23 19.04 6.33 -32.98
CA ILE A 23 19.64 5.12 -33.56
C ILE A 23 19.31 5.02 -35.04
N ILE A 24 18.06 5.22 -35.43
CA ILE A 24 17.63 5.18 -36.84
C ILE A 24 18.34 6.28 -37.64
N ALA A 25 18.41 7.52 -37.13
CA ALA A 25 19.03 8.63 -37.81
C ALA A 25 20.57 8.42 -38.05
N VAL A 26 21.27 7.87 -37.07
CA VAL A 26 22.70 7.56 -37.18
C VAL A 26 22.95 6.47 -38.24
N GLN A 27 22.15 5.42 -38.25
CA GLN A 27 22.27 4.32 -39.23
C GLN A 27 21.84 4.75 -40.63
N ALA A 28 20.81 5.57 -40.77
CA ALA A 28 20.34 6.10 -42.05
C ALA A 28 21.30 7.13 -42.68
N SER A 29 22.19 7.74 -41.89
CA SER A 29 23.21 8.72 -42.40
C SER A 29 24.26 8.09 -43.32
N SER A 30 24.43 6.77 -43.26
CA SER A 30 25.45 6.05 -44.08
C SER A 30 24.93 5.59 -45.47
N SER A 31 23.61 5.50 -45.67
CA SER A 31 23.02 5.17 -46.97
C SER A 31 21.55 5.63 -47.03
N SER A 32 21.25 6.60 -47.85
CA SER A 32 19.90 7.18 -47.95
C SER A 32 18.84 6.27 -48.61
N ILE A 33 19.26 5.18 -49.29
CA ILE A 33 18.39 4.27 -50.02
C ILE A 33 17.79 3.20 -49.07
N ASP A 34 18.51 2.84 -48.00
CA ASP A 34 18.12 1.76 -47.08
C ASP A 34 17.46 2.27 -45.78
N ALA A 35 17.28 3.57 -45.62
CA ALA A 35 16.74 4.15 -44.38
C ALA A 35 15.36 3.61 -44.00
N PHE A 36 14.51 3.35 -45.00
CA PHE A 36 13.17 2.82 -44.78
C PHE A 36 13.21 1.35 -44.31
N ASP A 37 14.03 0.55 -44.95
CA ASP A 37 14.18 -0.88 -44.61
C ASP A 37 14.80 -1.02 -43.19
N ILE A 38 15.79 -0.19 -42.87
CA ILE A 38 16.38 -0.13 -41.54
C ILE A 38 15.32 0.26 -40.48
N ALA A 39 14.48 1.24 -40.80
CA ALA A 39 13.42 1.67 -39.88
C ALA A 39 12.38 0.56 -39.63
N ILE A 40 11.95 -0.16 -40.69
CA ILE A 40 11.04 -1.31 -40.58
C ILE A 40 11.68 -2.43 -39.75
N LEU A 41 12.91 -2.79 -40.03
CA LEU A 41 13.61 -3.85 -39.31
C LEU A 41 13.71 -3.53 -37.81
N ARG A 42 14.06 -2.30 -37.47
CA ARG A 42 14.13 -1.83 -36.08
C ARG A 42 12.76 -1.82 -35.41
N ALA A 43 11.69 -1.42 -36.12
CA ALA A 43 10.33 -1.49 -35.61
C ALA A 43 9.90 -2.93 -35.30
N GLN A 44 10.25 -3.88 -36.18
CA GLN A 44 9.97 -5.30 -35.99
C GLN A 44 10.75 -5.89 -34.80
N GLU A 45 12.06 -5.62 -34.71
CA GLU A 45 12.90 -6.07 -33.58
C GLU A 45 12.38 -5.53 -32.24
N THR A 46 12.08 -4.24 -32.20
CA THR A 46 11.54 -3.61 -30.99
C THR A 46 10.16 -4.14 -30.64
N GLY A 47 9.28 -4.30 -31.63
CA GLY A 47 7.94 -4.87 -31.46
C GLY A 47 7.99 -6.31 -30.93
N LEU A 48 8.87 -7.14 -31.49
CA LEU A 48 9.08 -8.51 -31.03
C LEU A 48 9.63 -8.55 -29.59
N GLY A 49 10.60 -7.66 -29.27
CA GLY A 49 11.13 -7.55 -27.93
C GLY A 49 10.07 -7.16 -26.89
N ILE A 50 9.20 -6.19 -27.22
CA ILE A 50 8.06 -5.80 -26.37
C ILE A 50 7.07 -6.96 -26.20
N LEU A 51 6.73 -7.66 -27.28
CA LEU A 51 5.83 -8.81 -27.24
C LEU A 51 6.37 -9.93 -26.33
N VAL A 52 7.62 -10.31 -26.52
CA VAL A 52 8.28 -11.36 -25.70
C VAL A 52 8.35 -10.93 -24.24
N TYR A 53 8.77 -9.69 -23.96
CA TYR A 53 8.81 -9.15 -22.60
C TYR A 53 7.42 -9.16 -21.95
N SER A 54 6.40 -8.69 -22.66
CA SER A 54 5.02 -8.66 -22.16
C SER A 54 4.48 -10.06 -21.87
N LEU A 55 4.77 -11.02 -22.76
CA LEU A 55 4.38 -12.42 -22.58
C LEU A 55 5.06 -13.03 -21.35
N ILE A 56 6.36 -12.81 -21.20
CA ILE A 56 7.14 -13.27 -20.04
C ILE A 56 6.61 -12.61 -18.75
N ALA A 57 6.36 -11.31 -18.76
CA ALA A 57 5.84 -10.60 -17.60
C ALA A 57 4.47 -11.14 -17.16
N VAL A 58 3.56 -11.39 -18.10
CA VAL A 58 2.22 -11.92 -17.80
C VAL A 58 2.27 -13.39 -17.33
N LEU A 59 3.11 -14.24 -17.98
CA LEU A 59 3.14 -15.67 -17.69
C LEU A 59 3.98 -16.04 -16.46
N LEU A 60 5.12 -15.36 -16.26
CA LEU A 60 6.07 -15.69 -15.19
C LEU A 60 5.94 -14.81 -13.96
N TRP A 61 5.29 -13.66 -14.09
CA TRP A 61 5.11 -12.72 -12.97
C TRP A 61 3.65 -12.25 -12.87
N PRO A 62 2.71 -13.16 -12.50
CA PRO A 62 1.37 -12.72 -12.14
C PRO A 62 1.51 -11.81 -10.91
N SER A 63 1.34 -10.50 -11.10
CA SER A 63 1.40 -9.56 -10.00
C SER A 63 0.19 -9.76 -9.08
N ASN A 64 0.40 -10.43 -7.96
CA ASN A 64 -0.58 -10.55 -6.86
C ASN A 64 -0.52 -9.31 -5.93
N SER A 65 -0.14 -8.15 -6.47
CA SER A 65 0.00 -6.91 -5.72
C SER A 65 -1.27 -6.55 -4.95
N GLN A 66 -2.43 -6.82 -5.53
CA GLN A 66 -3.72 -6.62 -4.87
C GLN A 66 -3.93 -7.58 -3.69
N ALA A 67 -3.61 -8.87 -3.84
CA ALA A 67 -3.75 -9.83 -2.76
C ALA A 67 -2.78 -9.52 -1.60
N GLU A 68 -1.54 -9.15 -1.90
CA GLU A 68 -0.57 -8.72 -0.89
C GLU A 68 -0.99 -7.42 -0.21
N PHE A 69 -1.52 -6.46 -0.96
CA PHE A 69 -2.05 -5.21 -0.43
C PHE A 69 -3.23 -5.48 0.51
N ASN A 70 -4.17 -6.32 0.10
CA ASN A 70 -5.32 -6.70 0.88
C ASN A 70 -4.93 -7.39 2.20
N ASP A 71 -3.96 -8.29 2.16
CA ASP A 71 -3.41 -8.94 3.34
C ASP A 71 -2.73 -7.93 4.27
N ALA A 72 -1.97 -6.99 3.72
CA ALA A 72 -1.33 -5.93 4.50
C ALA A 72 -2.35 -4.97 5.16
N ALA A 73 -3.46 -4.65 4.49
CA ALA A 73 -4.52 -3.83 5.07
C ALA A 73 -5.17 -4.52 6.28
N ARG A 74 -5.48 -5.83 6.16
CA ARG A 74 -6.02 -6.63 7.27
C ARG A 74 -5.03 -6.75 8.43
N LYS A 75 -3.76 -7.04 8.13
CA LYS A 75 -2.71 -7.14 9.15
C LYS A 75 -2.50 -5.82 9.89
N LEU A 76 -2.60 -4.69 9.19
CA LEU A 76 -2.49 -3.38 9.83
C LEU A 76 -3.64 -3.14 10.81
N ALA A 77 -4.89 -3.39 10.42
CA ALA A 77 -6.05 -3.23 11.29
C ALA A 77 -5.93 -4.13 12.54
N SER A 78 -5.61 -5.41 12.35
CA SER A 78 -5.46 -6.36 13.45
C SER A 78 -4.28 -6.02 14.37
N ALA A 79 -3.14 -5.56 13.84
CA ALA A 79 -2.00 -5.14 14.66
C ALA A 79 -2.35 -3.91 15.52
N GLN A 80 -3.09 -2.95 14.96
CA GLN A 80 -3.53 -1.76 15.68
C GLN A 80 -4.56 -2.11 16.76
N HIS A 81 -5.50 -2.99 16.46
CA HIS A 81 -6.49 -3.49 17.41
C HIS A 81 -5.80 -4.16 18.61
N ARG A 82 -4.90 -5.12 18.35
CA ARG A 82 -4.14 -5.79 19.43
C ARG A 82 -3.30 -4.83 20.27
N LEU A 83 -2.68 -3.82 19.65
CA LEU A 83 -1.92 -2.81 20.36
C LEU A 83 -2.82 -1.96 21.26
N TYR A 84 -3.98 -1.52 20.72
CA TYR A 84 -4.99 -0.76 21.47
C TYR A 84 -5.47 -1.57 22.69
N THR A 85 -5.93 -2.81 22.48
CA THR A 85 -6.43 -3.70 23.54
C THR A 85 -5.37 -3.87 24.64
N LYS A 86 -4.10 -4.11 24.24
CA LYS A 86 -3.02 -4.23 25.23
C LYS A 86 -2.79 -2.95 26.03
N TYR A 87 -2.83 -1.80 25.38
CA TYR A 87 -2.66 -0.52 26.08
C TYR A 87 -3.84 -0.20 26.99
N PHE A 88 -5.06 -0.59 26.58
CA PHE A 88 -6.25 -0.41 27.40
C PHE A 88 -6.17 -1.22 28.71
N TYR A 89 -5.76 -2.50 28.62
CA TYR A 89 -5.52 -3.34 29.81
C TYR A 89 -4.39 -2.79 30.71
N LEU A 90 -3.31 -2.32 30.12
CA LEU A 90 -2.21 -1.70 30.90
C LEU A 90 -2.67 -0.46 31.65
N MET A 91 -3.57 0.34 31.07
CA MET A 91 -4.14 1.52 31.72
C MET A 91 -5.05 1.16 32.91
N GLN A 92 -5.73 0.01 32.84
CA GLN A 92 -6.51 -0.53 33.96
C GLN A 92 -5.63 -1.18 35.05
N GLY A 93 -4.32 -1.18 34.88
CA GLY A 93 -3.37 -1.82 35.78
C GLY A 93 -3.20 -3.32 35.57
N GLU A 94 -3.72 -3.84 34.47
CA GLU A 94 -3.67 -5.25 34.13
C GLU A 94 -2.56 -5.54 33.10
N GLY A 95 -1.67 -6.49 33.42
CA GLY A 95 -0.65 -6.98 32.49
C GLY A 95 0.72 -6.32 32.64
N ASN A 96 1.62 -6.64 31.70
CA ASN A 96 3.01 -6.23 31.72
C ASN A 96 3.32 -5.28 30.54
N ALA A 97 3.86 -4.11 30.80
CA ALA A 97 4.26 -3.13 29.78
C ALA A 97 5.34 -3.67 28.80
N ALA A 98 6.16 -4.66 29.24
CA ALA A 98 7.15 -5.27 28.38
C ALA A 98 6.52 -6.04 27.19
N GLU A 99 5.30 -6.56 27.36
CA GLU A 99 4.57 -7.29 26.32
C GLU A 99 4.01 -6.37 25.23
N ALA A 100 3.88 -5.07 25.49
CA ALA A 100 3.42 -4.10 24.51
C ALA A 100 4.50 -3.73 23.47
N ARG A 101 5.79 -3.86 23.82
CA ARG A 101 6.89 -3.50 22.91
C ARG A 101 6.88 -4.28 21.59
N PRO A 102 6.74 -5.61 21.57
CA PRO A 102 6.68 -6.35 20.30
C PRO A 102 5.44 -6.00 19.48
N LEU A 103 4.29 -5.74 20.12
CA LEU A 103 3.07 -5.30 19.43
C LEU A 103 3.23 -3.92 18.77
N LEU A 104 3.90 -3.00 19.45
CA LEU A 104 4.24 -1.70 18.87
C LEU A 104 5.15 -1.85 17.65
N ALA A 105 6.20 -2.66 17.77
CA ALA A 105 7.12 -2.91 16.65
C ALA A 105 6.38 -3.55 15.47
N GLU A 106 5.49 -4.50 15.71
CA GLU A 106 4.64 -5.12 14.69
C GLU A 106 3.71 -4.10 14.02
N ALA A 107 3.05 -3.23 14.79
CA ALA A 107 2.16 -2.20 14.27
C ALA A 107 2.92 -1.20 13.36
N VAL A 108 4.11 -0.77 13.76
CA VAL A 108 4.97 0.13 12.96
C VAL A 108 5.45 -0.56 11.69
N GLN A 109 5.86 -1.82 11.77
CA GLN A 109 6.30 -2.59 10.61
C GLN A 109 5.17 -2.82 9.61
N THR A 110 3.99 -3.22 10.08
CA THR A 110 2.81 -3.42 9.22
C THR A 110 2.36 -2.12 8.57
N GLN A 111 2.40 -1.00 9.28
CA GLN A 111 2.07 0.31 8.75
C GLN A 111 3.03 0.75 7.63
N THR A 112 4.33 0.52 7.81
CA THR A 112 5.35 0.80 6.80
C THR A 112 5.13 -0.06 5.56
N ARG A 113 4.92 -1.37 5.75
CA ARG A 113 4.64 -2.31 4.66
C ARG A 113 3.37 -1.96 3.90
N PHE A 114 2.29 -1.63 4.60
CA PHE A 114 1.05 -1.16 3.98
C PHE A 114 1.27 0.06 3.10
N GLY A 115 2.05 1.06 3.58
CA GLY A 115 2.37 2.25 2.80
C GLY A 115 3.16 1.96 1.51
N GLN A 116 4.08 1.00 1.55
CA GLN A 116 4.86 0.57 0.38
C GLN A 116 3.98 -0.18 -0.63
N LEU A 117 3.15 -1.12 -0.15
CA LEU A 117 2.25 -1.89 -0.99
C LEU A 117 1.13 -1.05 -1.59
N LEU A 118 0.64 -0.03 -0.88
CA LEU A 118 -0.34 0.91 -1.43
C LEU A 118 0.20 1.63 -2.67
N ALA A 119 1.46 2.09 -2.63
CA ALA A 119 2.07 2.77 -3.76
C ALA A 119 2.21 1.85 -5.00
N ALA A 120 2.56 0.58 -4.78
CA ALA A 120 2.62 -0.42 -5.85
C ALA A 120 1.23 -0.77 -6.37
N ALA A 121 0.28 -1.06 -5.49
CA ALA A 121 -1.09 -1.44 -5.85
C ALA A 121 -1.86 -0.32 -6.56
N GLU A 122 -1.61 0.95 -6.24
CA GLU A 122 -2.18 2.10 -6.98
C GLU A 122 -1.75 2.11 -8.46
N THR A 123 -0.62 1.49 -8.80
CA THR A 123 -0.11 1.41 -10.16
C THR A 123 -0.60 0.18 -10.90
N ASP A 124 -0.73 -0.94 -10.19
CA ASP A 124 -0.96 -2.26 -10.77
C ASP A 124 -2.44 -2.68 -10.75
N SER A 125 -3.26 -2.10 -9.85
CA SER A 125 -4.66 -2.47 -9.69
C SER A 125 -5.59 -1.27 -9.92
N TYR A 126 -6.54 -1.43 -10.87
CA TYR A 126 -7.55 -0.41 -11.15
C TYR A 126 -8.44 -0.13 -9.93
N GLU A 127 -8.85 -1.16 -9.20
CA GLU A 127 -9.73 -1.04 -8.03
C GLU A 127 -9.05 -0.25 -6.89
N VAL A 128 -7.77 -0.53 -6.63
CA VAL A 128 -7.00 0.23 -5.64
C VAL A 128 -6.80 1.67 -6.12
N TRP A 129 -6.56 1.87 -7.42
CA TRP A 129 -6.43 3.20 -8.02
C TRP A 129 -7.73 4.01 -7.94
N GLU A 130 -8.89 3.39 -8.19
CA GLU A 130 -10.21 4.02 -8.09
C GLU A 130 -10.46 4.52 -6.66
N LEU A 131 -10.13 3.71 -5.67
CA LEU A 131 -10.30 4.01 -4.24
C LEU A 131 -9.06 4.64 -3.59
N ARG A 132 -8.08 5.13 -4.38
CA ARG A 132 -6.80 5.66 -3.86
C ARG A 132 -6.95 6.77 -2.83
N GLN A 133 -7.98 7.62 -2.95
CA GLN A 133 -8.24 8.69 -1.99
C GLN A 133 -8.65 8.13 -0.63
N GLN A 134 -9.49 7.12 -0.61
CA GLN A 134 -9.96 6.42 0.60
C GLN A 134 -8.80 5.68 1.25
N TRP A 135 -7.98 4.95 0.49
CA TRP A 135 -6.81 4.25 1.00
C TRP A 135 -5.74 5.19 1.56
N ARG A 136 -5.49 6.32 0.91
CA ARG A 136 -4.58 7.36 1.43
C ARG A 136 -5.13 8.01 2.70
N ARG A 137 -6.45 8.20 2.79
CA ARG A 137 -7.10 8.68 4.01
C ARG A 137 -6.99 7.65 5.13
N TYR A 138 -7.27 6.39 4.85
CA TYR A 138 -7.10 5.29 5.80
C TYR A 138 -5.66 5.24 6.33
N ARG A 139 -4.65 5.28 5.46
CA ARG A 139 -3.24 5.31 5.86
C ARG A 139 -2.92 6.47 6.80
N ARG A 140 -3.47 7.66 6.53
CA ARG A 140 -3.26 8.84 7.38
C ARG A 140 -3.91 8.64 8.74
N GLN A 141 -5.16 8.21 8.79
CA GLN A 141 -5.88 7.95 10.03
C GLN A 141 -5.22 6.84 10.86
N ALA A 142 -4.73 5.79 10.21
CA ALA A 142 -3.95 4.73 10.85
C ALA A 142 -2.66 5.28 11.49
N ALA A 143 -1.97 6.22 10.82
CA ALA A 143 -0.78 6.87 11.38
C ALA A 143 -1.13 7.79 12.58
N GLU A 144 -2.23 8.52 12.49
CA GLU A 144 -2.74 9.35 13.59
C GLU A 144 -3.14 8.51 14.81
N LEU A 145 -3.80 7.37 14.58
CA LEU A 145 -4.12 6.41 15.64
C LEU A 145 -2.84 5.89 16.31
N ALA A 146 -1.85 5.45 15.53
CA ALA A 146 -0.58 4.96 16.07
C ALA A 146 0.12 6.03 16.93
N SER A 147 0.15 7.29 16.47
CA SER A 147 0.73 8.39 17.24
C SER A 147 -0.06 8.70 18.52
N THR A 148 -1.37 8.51 18.50
CA THR A 148 -2.24 8.69 19.67
C THR A 148 -2.01 7.60 20.70
N LEU A 149 -1.90 6.34 20.24
CA LEU A 149 -1.58 5.19 21.10
C LEU A 149 -0.19 5.35 21.75
N GLU A 150 0.79 5.89 21.00
CA GLU A 150 2.12 6.15 21.56
C GLU A 150 2.09 7.23 22.65
N ARG A 151 1.39 8.34 22.44
CA ARG A 151 1.17 9.36 23.48
C ARG A 151 0.44 8.78 24.70
N TRP A 152 -0.49 7.89 24.45
CA TRP A 152 -1.20 7.21 25.53
C TRP A 152 -0.25 6.36 26.37
N ARG A 153 0.64 5.60 25.72
CA ARG A 153 1.70 4.84 26.39
C ARG A 153 2.59 5.74 27.27
N GLU A 154 2.97 6.91 26.78
CA GLU A 154 3.80 7.86 27.53
C GLU A 154 3.12 8.35 28.80
N SER A 155 1.80 8.51 28.78
CA SER A 155 1.01 8.92 29.93
C SER A 155 0.80 7.84 30.99
N PHE A 156 1.12 6.55 30.70
CA PHE A 156 0.86 5.46 31.67
C PHE A 156 1.58 5.66 33.02
N ALA A 157 2.80 6.18 33.00
CA ALA A 157 3.55 6.40 34.23
C ALA A 157 2.89 7.45 35.15
N GLU A 158 2.20 8.42 34.56
CA GLU A 158 1.49 9.47 35.29
C GLU A 158 0.15 8.99 35.84
N VAL A 159 -0.46 8.03 35.14
CA VAL A 159 -1.80 7.51 35.47
C VAL A 159 -1.73 6.29 36.40
N GLN A 160 -0.56 5.66 36.52
CA GLN A 160 -0.36 4.55 37.43
C GLN A 160 -0.64 4.96 38.88
N GLY A 161 -1.57 4.29 39.54
CA GLY A 161 -1.98 4.55 40.92
C GLY A 161 -3.19 5.47 41.05
N LEU A 162 -3.72 6.01 39.94
CA LEU A 162 -4.99 6.73 39.96
C LEU A 162 -6.17 5.75 39.85
N ALA A 163 -7.21 5.96 40.62
CA ALA A 163 -8.46 5.21 40.50
C ALA A 163 -9.23 5.72 39.25
N LEU A 164 -8.80 5.29 38.06
CA LEU A 164 -9.34 5.76 36.78
C LEU A 164 -10.84 5.61 36.64
N GLU A 165 -11.40 4.53 37.18
CA GLU A 165 -12.85 4.28 37.20
C GLU A 165 -13.63 5.38 37.97
N GLN A 166 -13.01 5.98 38.98
CA GLN A 166 -13.63 7.09 39.72
C GLN A 166 -13.47 8.42 39.01
N LEU A 167 -12.35 8.62 38.30
CA LEU A 167 -12.06 9.86 37.57
C LEU A 167 -12.80 9.92 36.22
N VAL A 168 -12.97 8.76 35.56
CA VAL A 168 -13.63 8.62 34.27
C VAL A 168 -14.66 7.51 34.34
N PRO A 169 -15.87 7.77 34.89
CA PRO A 169 -16.89 6.73 35.14
C PRO A 169 -17.34 5.96 33.89
N LYS A 170 -17.15 6.56 32.69
CA LYS A 170 -17.51 5.95 31.40
C LYS A 170 -16.33 5.31 30.66
N LEU A 171 -15.20 5.12 31.34
CA LEU A 171 -14.01 4.54 30.70
C LEU A 171 -14.28 3.13 30.16
N LYS A 172 -15.03 2.32 30.89
CA LYS A 172 -15.39 0.97 30.46
C LYS A 172 -16.32 0.98 29.25
N GLU A 173 -17.36 1.80 29.27
CA GLU A 173 -18.27 1.94 28.10
C GLU A 173 -17.52 2.44 26.87
N PHE A 174 -16.60 3.36 27.03
CA PHE A 174 -15.75 3.85 25.96
C PHE A 174 -14.82 2.74 25.40
N GLY A 175 -14.26 1.90 26.27
CA GLY A 175 -13.44 0.78 25.87
C GLY A 175 -14.24 -0.26 25.05
N GLU A 176 -15.43 -0.63 25.52
CA GLU A 176 -16.34 -1.54 24.84
C GLU A 176 -16.73 -0.98 23.45
N GLU A 177 -17.10 0.29 23.36
CA GLU A 177 -17.43 0.92 22.07
C GLU A 177 -16.25 0.92 21.09
N LEU A 178 -15.02 1.14 21.55
CA LEU A 178 -13.84 1.08 20.70
C LEU A 178 -13.53 -0.34 20.24
N GLU A 179 -13.67 -1.35 21.09
CA GLU A 179 -13.53 -2.76 20.70
C GLU A 179 -14.54 -3.12 19.61
N ASP A 180 -15.79 -2.71 19.76
CA ASP A 180 -16.85 -2.94 18.75
C ASP A 180 -16.50 -2.26 17.42
N ARG A 181 -15.95 -1.05 17.46
CA ARG A 181 -15.51 -0.33 16.25
C ARG A 181 -14.32 -0.99 15.57
N PHE A 182 -13.34 -1.51 16.32
CA PHE A 182 -12.24 -2.27 15.76
C PHE A 182 -12.72 -3.57 15.13
N ALA A 183 -13.59 -4.30 15.81
CA ALA A 183 -14.20 -5.53 15.27
C ALA A 183 -15.00 -5.25 13.98
N ALA A 184 -15.79 -4.17 13.96
CA ALA A 184 -16.52 -3.75 12.76
C ALA A 184 -15.57 -3.36 11.61
N LEU A 185 -14.46 -2.69 11.88
CA LEU A 185 -13.45 -2.35 10.88
C LEU A 185 -12.79 -3.60 10.29
N GLU A 186 -12.40 -4.55 11.14
CA GLU A 186 -11.81 -5.83 10.69
C GLU A 186 -12.79 -6.63 9.83
N HIS A 187 -14.06 -6.70 10.23
CA HIS A 187 -15.12 -7.37 9.47
C HIS A 187 -15.34 -6.69 8.12
N MET A 188 -15.49 -5.37 8.11
CA MET A 188 -15.69 -4.59 6.88
C MET A 188 -14.51 -4.77 5.90
N LEU A 189 -13.27 -4.75 6.41
CA LEU A 189 -12.08 -5.01 5.57
C LEU A 189 -12.08 -6.44 5.04
N ALA A 190 -12.48 -7.43 5.84
CA ALA A 190 -12.56 -8.82 5.40
C ALA A 190 -13.61 -8.99 4.29
N GLU A 191 -14.81 -8.45 4.46
CA GLU A 191 -15.89 -8.52 3.45
C GLU A 191 -15.53 -7.76 2.17
N PHE A 192 -15.06 -6.51 2.28
CA PHE A 192 -14.69 -5.69 1.14
C PHE A 192 -13.62 -6.37 0.27
N LEU A 193 -12.62 -6.95 0.92
CA LEU A 193 -11.52 -7.62 0.25
C LEU A 193 -11.91 -8.99 -0.32
N GLN A 194 -12.89 -9.65 0.27
CA GLN A 194 -13.45 -10.90 -0.25
C GLN A 194 -14.33 -10.64 -1.48
N PHE A 195 -15.12 -9.58 -1.47
CA PHE A 195 -15.99 -9.21 -2.60
C PHE A 195 -15.17 -8.83 -3.84
N GLY A 196 -14.09 -8.04 -3.67
CA GLY A 196 -13.15 -7.74 -4.76
C GLY A 196 -12.51 -8.99 -5.36
N TYR A 197 -12.21 -10.01 -4.55
CA TYR A 197 -11.64 -11.27 -5.03
C TYR A 197 -12.65 -12.13 -5.81
N GLN A 198 -13.94 -12.11 -5.45
CA GLN A 198 -14.99 -12.85 -6.16
C GLN A 198 -15.32 -12.22 -7.52
N LEU A 199 -15.34 -10.88 -7.61
CA LEU A 199 -15.53 -10.17 -8.88
C LEU A 199 -14.43 -10.50 -9.91
N LEU A 200 -13.20 -10.73 -9.44
CA LEU A 200 -12.07 -11.11 -10.31
C LEU A 200 -12.14 -12.55 -10.79
N LYS A 201 -12.81 -13.45 -10.06
CA LYS A 201 -12.98 -14.86 -10.47
C LYS A 201 -14.11 -15.08 -11.46
N GLY A 202 -14.97 -14.09 -11.70
CA GLY A 202 -16.04 -14.18 -12.68
C GLY A 202 -17.16 -15.14 -12.29
N GLU A 203 -17.40 -15.33 -10.98
CA GLU A 203 -18.54 -16.05 -10.44
C GLU A 203 -19.66 -15.10 -10.01
#